data_7f3cba5deb43a4a06accf92719e96053
#
_entry.id   7f3cba5deb43a4a06accf92719e96053
#
_cell.length_a   1.000
_cell.length_b   1.000
_cell.length_c   1.000
_cell.angle_alpha   90.00
_cell.angle_beta   90.00
_cell.angle_gamma   90.00
#
_symmetry.space_group_name_H-M   'P 1'
#
loop_
_entity.id
_entity.type
_entity.pdbx_description
1 polymer ?
#
loop_
_entity_poly.entity_id
_entity_poly.type
_entity_poly.pdbx_seq_one_letter_code
_entity_poly.pdbx_strand_id
1 'polypeptide(L)'
;IIRDGDANSNIITRFDEISKLLFVKLYAEQNGENIFERIVFENDNMYFERIQEAYSSSVKNAKITIPPTFDRILLPIDTLIKCGNELCKINISSANCDVKGLAYEDTIKGTFDKSDNQQYFTPYQIVNFMVEIMSEYLQGTVCDPACGTAGFLTKVGDVAPLTSLLGLEVDERLAWVSSLNLLIHGNDSFTVRALPNGGSLGNEADSYFGKIDCIITNPPFGSDYTDAGILNKFSLGSGKTSRRRGILFIEQAWRLLRENGTVAIIIDQGVLNAGSNLDVRQFILKHFKILAVIDLPDTAFMPYANVSSSILIMQKAAGKVEQPLTFFAKSQSVGRKSNGDDDIVYSNTGSPSLNSDLPD
;
A
#
# COMPACT_ATOMS: atom_id res chain seq x y z
N ILE A 1 -14.57 0.56 22.96
CA ILE A 1 -13.93 1.47 23.96
C ILE A 1 -13.80 2.87 23.38
N ILE A 2 -13.00 3.09 22.35
CA ILE A 2 -12.75 4.45 21.80
C ILE A 2 -14.05 5.09 21.27
N ARG A 3 -14.89 4.33 20.57
CA ARG A 3 -16.19 4.83 20.09
C ARG A 3 -17.09 5.34 21.22
N ASP A 4 -17.11 4.66 22.34
CA ASP A 4 -18.01 4.96 23.47
C ASP A 4 -17.41 6.05 24.37
N GLY A 5 -16.07 6.18 24.40
CA GLY A 5 -15.34 7.17 25.19
C GLY A 5 -15.17 8.53 24.48
N ASP A 6 -15.30 8.57 23.15
CA ASP A 6 -15.25 9.79 22.33
C ASP A 6 -16.33 9.74 21.24
N ALA A 7 -17.56 9.99 21.66
CA ALA A 7 -18.73 9.91 20.79
C ALA A 7 -18.71 10.92 19.62
N ASN A 8 -17.93 12.01 19.74
CA ASN A 8 -17.86 13.06 18.73
C ASN A 8 -16.76 12.80 17.68
N SER A 9 -15.88 11.81 17.89
CA SER A 9 -14.83 11.46 16.93
C SER A 9 -15.40 10.68 15.74
N ASN A 10 -14.90 10.97 14.53
CA ASN A 10 -15.22 10.18 13.35
C ASN A 10 -14.39 8.86 13.33
N ILE A 11 -14.74 7.95 12.42
CA ILE A 11 -14.09 6.64 12.33
C ILE A 11 -12.58 6.76 12.04
N ILE A 12 -12.18 7.74 11.24
CA ILE A 12 -10.78 7.97 10.85
C ILE A 12 -9.97 8.44 12.06
N THR A 13 -10.49 9.40 12.84
CA THR A 13 -9.81 9.86 14.06
C THR A 13 -9.63 8.73 15.07
N ARG A 14 -10.65 7.86 15.21
CA ARG A 14 -10.55 6.68 16.09
C ARG A 14 -9.48 5.70 15.64
N PHE A 15 -9.38 5.49 14.33
CA PHE A 15 -8.34 4.66 13.75
C PHE A 15 -6.94 5.25 13.97
N ASP A 16 -6.78 6.57 13.79
CA ASP A 16 -5.52 7.28 14.06
C ASP A 16 -5.06 7.05 15.50
N GLU A 17 -5.97 7.17 16.47
CA GLU A 17 -5.65 6.97 17.89
C GLU A 17 -5.29 5.50 18.21
N ILE A 18 -6.02 4.53 17.63
CA ILE A 18 -5.65 3.11 17.74
C ILE A 18 -4.24 2.87 17.18
N SER A 19 -3.95 3.43 16.01
CA SER A 19 -2.65 3.29 15.35
C SER A 19 -1.50 3.85 16.21
N LYS A 20 -1.72 4.99 16.89
CA LYS A 20 -0.75 5.55 17.84
C LYS A 20 -0.51 4.63 19.02
N LEU A 21 -1.57 4.05 19.61
CA LEU A 21 -1.44 3.10 20.71
C LEU A 21 -0.70 1.83 20.30
N LEU A 22 -1.02 1.29 19.12
CA LEU A 22 -0.32 0.13 18.57
C LEU A 22 1.16 0.43 18.29
N PHE A 23 1.46 1.62 17.78
CA PHE A 23 2.83 2.04 17.52
C PHE A 23 3.67 2.11 18.79
N VAL A 24 3.20 2.80 19.84
CA VAL A 24 3.95 2.89 21.10
C VAL A 24 4.10 1.53 21.76
N LYS A 25 3.10 0.66 21.65
CA LYS A 25 3.17 -0.70 22.19
C LYS A 25 4.23 -1.53 21.45
N LEU A 26 4.21 -1.57 20.13
CA LEU A 26 5.20 -2.29 19.32
C LEU A 26 6.62 -1.81 19.64
N TYR A 27 6.80 -0.48 19.69
CA TYR A 27 8.11 0.10 20.01
C TYR A 27 8.60 -0.28 21.41
N ALA A 28 7.73 -0.26 22.42
CA ALA A 28 8.08 -0.65 23.79
C ALA A 28 8.40 -2.16 23.88
N GLU A 29 7.60 -3.00 23.23
CA GLU A 29 7.83 -4.45 23.20
C GLU A 29 9.15 -4.85 22.54
N GLN A 30 9.58 -4.13 21.48
CA GLN A 30 10.91 -4.33 20.87
C GLN A 30 12.05 -4.05 21.86
N ASN A 31 11.82 -3.20 22.85
CA ASN A 31 12.76 -2.93 23.94
C ASN A 31 12.53 -3.81 25.18
N GLY A 32 11.64 -4.79 25.12
CA GLY A 32 11.33 -5.72 26.22
C GLY A 32 10.43 -5.12 27.29
N GLU A 33 9.71 -4.03 26.99
CA GLU A 33 8.86 -3.31 27.94
C GLU A 33 7.37 -3.56 27.67
N ASN A 34 6.55 -3.68 28.73
CA ASN A 34 5.10 -3.61 28.63
C ASN A 34 4.62 -2.23 29.08
N ILE A 35 4.63 -1.26 28.18
CA ILE A 35 4.37 0.15 28.47
C ILE A 35 2.98 0.40 29.08
N PHE A 36 1.98 -0.47 28.80
CA PHE A 36 0.62 -0.33 29.31
C PHE A 36 0.40 -1.02 30.66
N GLU A 37 1.41 -1.69 31.22
CA GLU A 37 1.34 -2.21 32.58
C GLU A 37 1.42 -1.07 33.62
N ARG A 38 0.56 -1.11 34.64
CA ARG A 38 0.55 -0.12 35.69
C ARG A 38 1.75 -0.28 36.63
N ILE A 39 2.36 0.84 36.99
CA ILE A 39 3.42 0.89 38.00
C ILE A 39 2.77 1.04 39.38
N VAL A 40 3.37 0.40 40.39
CA VAL A 40 2.90 0.49 41.78
C VAL A 40 2.84 1.96 42.22
N PHE A 41 1.71 2.37 42.83
CA PHE A 41 1.41 3.75 43.25
C PHE A 41 1.19 4.77 42.14
N GLU A 42 1.07 4.37 40.86
CA GLU A 42 0.75 5.24 39.74
C GLU A 42 -0.74 5.59 39.74
N ASN A 43 -1.06 6.90 39.80
CA ASN A 43 -2.42 7.39 39.59
C ASN A 43 -2.72 7.58 38.09
N ASP A 44 -3.98 7.89 37.74
CA ASP A 44 -4.45 7.97 36.37
C ASP A 44 -3.73 9.06 35.55
N ASN A 45 -3.45 10.22 36.16
CA ASN A 45 -2.71 11.30 35.50
C ASN A 45 -1.25 10.89 35.23
N MET A 46 -0.56 10.27 36.21
CA MET A 46 0.80 9.79 36.06
C MET A 46 0.88 8.72 34.94
N TYR A 47 -0.09 7.80 34.88
CA TYR A 47 -0.20 6.80 33.83
C TYR A 47 -0.34 7.45 32.47
N PHE A 48 -1.27 8.43 32.35
CA PHE A 48 -1.51 9.15 31.11
C PHE A 48 -0.23 9.87 30.61
N GLU A 49 0.42 10.64 31.48
CA GLU A 49 1.66 11.35 31.14
C GLU A 49 2.77 10.39 30.70
N ARG A 50 2.95 9.27 31.40
CA ARG A 50 3.95 8.26 31.03
C ARG A 50 3.71 7.67 29.65
N ILE A 51 2.46 7.37 29.27
CA ILE A 51 2.14 6.88 27.93
C ILE A 51 2.38 7.97 26.87
N GLN A 52 2.05 9.23 27.15
CA GLN A 52 2.35 10.37 26.27
C GLN A 52 3.85 10.56 26.07
N GLU A 53 4.65 10.49 27.14
CA GLU A 53 6.11 10.58 27.06
C GLU A 53 6.72 9.42 26.27
N ALA A 54 6.23 8.19 26.49
CA ALA A 54 6.65 7.02 25.74
C ALA A 54 6.31 7.14 24.26
N TYR A 55 5.11 7.61 23.92
CA TYR A 55 4.72 7.88 22.52
C TYR A 55 5.63 8.95 21.90
N SER A 56 5.82 10.07 22.56
CA SER A 56 6.69 11.16 22.07
C SER A 56 8.14 10.70 21.89
N SER A 57 8.65 9.87 22.79
CA SER A 57 9.97 9.27 22.66
C SER A 57 10.05 8.29 21.48
N SER A 58 9.05 7.44 21.32
CA SER A 58 8.95 6.53 20.18
C SER A 58 8.93 7.27 18.86
N VAL A 59 8.15 8.37 18.76
CA VAL A 59 8.09 9.25 17.59
C VAL A 59 9.46 9.83 17.24
N LYS A 60 10.20 10.33 18.23
CA LYS A 60 11.53 10.93 18.02
C LYS A 60 12.58 9.93 17.56
N ASN A 61 12.48 8.70 18.03
CA ASN A 61 13.46 7.64 17.76
C ASN A 61 13.07 6.74 16.58
N ALA A 62 11.83 6.88 16.08
CA ALA A 62 11.36 6.08 14.97
C ALA A 62 12.09 6.43 13.67
N LYS A 63 12.41 5.40 12.89
CA LYS A 63 12.96 5.55 11.53
C LYS A 63 11.87 5.76 10.47
N ILE A 64 10.68 6.14 10.89
CA ILE A 64 9.50 6.32 10.02
C ILE A 64 9.05 7.77 10.03
N THR A 65 8.44 8.22 8.92
CA THR A 65 7.87 9.56 8.84
C THR A 65 6.53 9.59 9.57
N ILE A 66 6.39 10.49 10.53
CA ILE A 66 5.17 10.67 11.31
C ILE A 66 4.58 12.03 10.96
N PRO A 67 3.28 12.11 10.60
CA PRO A 67 2.64 13.38 10.29
C PRO A 67 2.75 14.35 11.47
N PRO A 68 2.97 15.66 11.24
CA PRO A 68 3.05 16.65 12.33
C PRO A 68 1.82 16.68 13.24
N THR A 69 0.65 16.32 12.70
CA THR A 69 -0.62 16.23 13.45
C THR A 69 -0.70 15.02 14.38
N PHE A 70 0.28 14.09 14.31
CA PHE A 70 0.35 12.87 15.11
C PHE A 70 1.41 12.99 16.22
N ASP A 71 1.69 14.19 16.68
CA ASP A 71 2.70 14.49 17.69
C ASP A 71 2.37 13.96 19.09
N ARG A 72 1.08 13.68 19.36
CA ARG A 72 0.58 13.19 20.65
C ARG A 72 -0.69 12.34 20.49
N ILE A 73 -0.98 11.58 21.56
CA ILE A 73 -2.26 10.85 21.71
C ILE A 73 -3.34 11.86 22.15
N LEU A 74 -4.48 11.87 21.48
CA LEU A 74 -5.59 12.81 21.74
C LEU A 74 -6.74 12.18 22.53
N LEU A 75 -6.62 10.91 22.93
CA LEU A 75 -7.67 10.22 23.70
C LEU A 75 -7.87 10.87 25.08
N PRO A 76 -9.12 10.96 25.56
CA PRO A 76 -9.40 11.28 26.97
C PRO A 76 -8.73 10.27 27.92
N ILE A 77 -8.32 10.72 29.11
CA ILE A 77 -7.59 9.89 30.10
C ILE A 77 -8.31 8.56 30.37
N ASP A 78 -9.62 8.61 30.67
CA ASP A 78 -10.41 7.42 30.96
C ASP A 78 -10.45 6.42 29.80
N THR A 79 -10.46 6.93 28.57
CA THR A 79 -10.48 6.11 27.35
C THR A 79 -9.11 5.49 27.12
N LEU A 80 -8.02 6.24 27.29
CA LEU A 80 -6.67 5.73 27.17
C LEU A 80 -6.41 4.63 28.21
N ILE A 81 -6.83 4.82 29.47
CA ILE A 81 -6.70 3.81 30.53
C ILE A 81 -7.44 2.52 30.15
N LYS A 82 -8.67 2.62 29.68
CA LYS A 82 -9.45 1.45 29.26
C LYS A 82 -8.75 0.71 28.10
N CYS A 83 -8.24 1.43 27.11
CA CYS A 83 -7.46 0.84 26.02
C CYS A 83 -6.18 0.19 26.52
N GLY A 84 -5.43 0.86 27.39
CA GLY A 84 -4.21 0.34 27.98
C GLY A 84 -4.42 -0.93 28.79
N ASN A 85 -5.51 -1.01 29.56
CA ASN A 85 -5.87 -2.21 30.31
C ASN A 85 -6.16 -3.44 29.41
N GLU A 86 -6.59 -3.25 28.19
CA GLU A 86 -6.70 -4.34 27.21
C GLU A 86 -5.37 -4.62 26.52
N LEU A 87 -4.65 -3.58 26.12
CA LEU A 87 -3.37 -3.73 25.43
C LEU A 87 -2.28 -4.36 26.31
N CYS A 88 -2.30 -4.13 27.63
CA CYS A 88 -1.30 -4.74 28.54
C CYS A 88 -1.40 -6.27 28.62
N LYS A 89 -2.57 -6.84 28.30
CA LYS A 89 -2.85 -8.28 28.36
C LYS A 89 -2.30 -9.07 27.16
N ILE A 90 -1.95 -8.36 26.09
CA ILE A 90 -1.51 -8.97 24.82
C ILE A 90 -0.05 -8.61 24.56
N ASN A 91 0.67 -9.49 23.87
CA ASN A 91 2.00 -9.22 23.35
C ASN A 91 1.92 -9.26 21.82
N ILE A 92 2.01 -8.09 21.19
CA ILE A 92 1.87 -7.97 19.74
C ILE A 92 3.14 -8.47 19.03
N SER A 93 4.31 -8.25 19.62
CA SER A 93 5.59 -8.65 19.01
C SER A 93 5.74 -10.17 18.94
N SER A 94 5.21 -10.91 19.93
CA SER A 94 5.25 -12.37 19.94
C SER A 94 4.11 -13.06 19.18
N ALA A 95 3.08 -12.30 18.79
CA ALA A 95 1.99 -12.86 17.98
C ALA A 95 2.48 -13.23 16.58
N ASN A 96 1.89 -14.27 15.99
CA ASN A 96 2.16 -14.63 14.60
C ASN A 96 1.92 -13.42 13.68
N CYS A 97 2.90 -13.12 12.82
CA CYS A 97 2.87 -11.96 11.93
C CYS A 97 1.62 -11.96 11.03
N ASP A 98 1.24 -13.11 10.51
CA ASP A 98 0.08 -13.24 9.62
C ASP A 98 -1.22 -12.86 10.35
N VAL A 99 -1.41 -13.34 11.60
CA VAL A 99 -2.63 -13.08 12.37
C VAL A 99 -2.76 -11.60 12.74
N LYS A 100 -1.69 -10.98 13.23
CA LYS A 100 -1.72 -9.57 13.61
C LYS A 100 -1.82 -8.65 12.39
N GLY A 101 -1.14 -9.00 11.29
CA GLY A 101 -1.21 -8.29 10.03
C GLY A 101 -2.62 -8.29 9.45
N LEU A 102 -3.25 -9.46 9.33
CA LEU A 102 -4.63 -9.59 8.85
C LEU A 102 -5.62 -8.81 9.73
N ALA A 103 -5.49 -8.86 11.06
CA ALA A 103 -6.36 -8.11 11.98
C ALA A 103 -6.21 -6.59 11.78
N TYR A 104 -4.99 -6.10 11.53
CA TYR A 104 -4.74 -4.70 11.26
C TYR A 104 -5.28 -4.28 9.88
N GLU A 105 -5.07 -5.08 8.84
CA GLU A 105 -5.61 -4.85 7.51
C GLU A 105 -7.15 -4.82 7.49
N ASP A 106 -7.83 -5.71 8.22
CA ASP A 106 -9.28 -5.67 8.37
C ASP A 106 -9.75 -4.38 9.05
N THR A 107 -8.99 -3.89 10.02
CA THR A 107 -9.27 -2.61 10.68
C THR A 107 -9.09 -1.44 9.72
N ILE A 108 -8.06 -1.45 8.89
CA ILE A 108 -7.82 -0.47 7.82
C ILE A 108 -9.00 -0.47 6.85
N LYS A 109 -9.35 -1.63 6.28
CA LYS A 109 -10.48 -1.78 5.35
C LYS A 109 -11.77 -1.23 5.97
N GLY A 110 -12.13 -1.70 7.16
CA GLY A 110 -13.35 -1.28 7.85
C GLY A 110 -13.43 0.21 8.15
N THR A 111 -12.29 0.91 8.17
CA THR A 111 -12.18 2.34 8.42
C THR A 111 -12.29 3.15 7.14
N PHE A 112 -11.51 2.80 6.12
CA PHE A 112 -11.37 3.58 4.89
C PHE A 112 -12.45 3.25 3.85
N ASP A 113 -13.00 2.04 3.83
CA ASP A 113 -14.14 1.68 2.97
C ASP A 113 -15.39 2.53 3.23
N LYS A 114 -15.50 3.12 4.41
CA LYS A 114 -16.63 3.96 4.84
C LYS A 114 -16.37 5.45 4.70
N SER A 115 -15.19 5.85 4.24
CA SER A 115 -14.83 7.25 4.04
C SER A 115 -15.19 7.73 2.63
N ASP A 116 -15.58 8.99 2.48
CA ASP A 116 -15.89 9.63 1.19
C ASP A 116 -14.67 9.70 0.24
N ASN A 117 -13.47 9.52 0.78
CA ASN A 117 -12.23 9.41 0.01
C ASN A 117 -11.98 7.94 -0.33
N GLN A 118 -12.78 7.39 -1.25
CA GLN A 118 -12.63 6.03 -1.80
C GLN A 118 -11.21 5.81 -2.34
N GLN A 119 -10.28 5.51 -1.43
CA GLN A 119 -8.94 5.07 -1.80
C GLN A 119 -9.07 3.59 -2.09
N TYR A 120 -8.85 3.24 -3.34
CA TYR A 120 -9.05 1.89 -3.85
C TYR A 120 -8.01 0.96 -3.27
N PHE A 121 -8.42 0.11 -2.34
CA PHE A 121 -7.58 -1.02 -1.91
C PHE A 121 -7.46 -2.02 -3.04
N THR A 122 -6.25 -2.47 -3.29
CA THR A 122 -6.05 -3.60 -4.19
C THR A 122 -6.53 -4.87 -3.49
N PRO A 123 -7.46 -5.64 -4.06
CA PRO A 123 -7.89 -6.90 -3.49
C PRO A 123 -6.72 -7.85 -3.23
N TYR A 124 -6.71 -8.51 -2.07
CA TYR A 124 -5.59 -9.36 -1.67
C TYR A 124 -5.32 -10.50 -2.65
N GLN A 125 -6.34 -10.99 -3.35
CA GLN A 125 -6.19 -12.00 -4.39
C GLN A 125 -5.29 -11.49 -5.54
N ILE A 126 -5.48 -10.24 -5.94
CA ILE A 126 -4.66 -9.61 -6.99
C ILE A 126 -3.26 -9.30 -6.47
N VAL A 127 -3.15 -8.85 -5.19
CA VAL A 127 -1.85 -8.61 -4.55
C VAL A 127 -1.04 -9.90 -4.52
N ASN A 128 -1.62 -10.99 -4.01
CA ASN A 128 -0.96 -12.30 -3.93
C ASN A 128 -0.49 -12.77 -5.31
N PHE A 129 -1.39 -12.75 -6.28
CA PHE A 129 -1.07 -13.15 -7.65
C PHE A 129 0.06 -12.32 -8.26
N MET A 130 -0.01 -10.98 -8.16
CA MET A 130 1.03 -10.13 -8.72
C MET A 130 2.39 -10.32 -8.06
N VAL A 131 2.43 -10.52 -6.74
CA VAL A 131 3.68 -10.77 -6.03
C VAL A 131 4.24 -12.14 -6.38
N GLU A 132 3.39 -13.16 -6.51
CA GLU A 132 3.80 -14.52 -6.88
C GLU A 132 4.44 -14.56 -8.27
N ILE A 133 3.77 -14.01 -9.29
CA ILE A 133 4.31 -13.99 -10.67
C ILE A 133 5.56 -13.12 -10.81
N MET A 134 5.78 -12.19 -9.87
CA MET A 134 6.96 -11.33 -9.83
C MET A 134 8.09 -11.90 -8.96
N SER A 135 7.91 -13.06 -8.34
CA SER A 135 8.85 -13.62 -7.33
C SER A 135 10.31 -13.66 -7.77
N GLU A 136 10.58 -14.02 -9.03
CA GLU A 136 11.94 -14.04 -9.58
C GLU A 136 12.58 -12.64 -9.74
N TYR A 137 11.76 -11.57 -9.74
CA TYR A 137 12.21 -10.19 -9.91
C TYR A 137 12.30 -9.42 -8.58
N LEU A 138 11.87 -10.01 -7.46
CA LEU A 138 11.87 -9.39 -6.14
C LEU A 138 13.26 -9.39 -5.52
N GLN A 139 14.14 -8.55 -6.05
CA GLN A 139 15.53 -8.41 -5.61
C GLN A 139 15.90 -6.94 -5.44
N GLY A 140 16.88 -6.65 -4.58
CA GLY A 140 17.35 -5.29 -4.34
C GLY A 140 16.29 -4.40 -3.73
N THR A 141 15.94 -3.29 -4.38
CA THR A 141 14.90 -2.37 -3.94
C THR A 141 13.61 -2.61 -4.69
N VAL A 142 12.56 -3.02 -3.98
CA VAL A 142 11.19 -3.13 -4.51
C VAL A 142 10.40 -1.89 -4.11
N CYS A 143 9.80 -1.22 -5.08
CA CYS A 143 9.06 0.03 -4.87
C CYS A 143 7.59 -0.10 -5.27
N ASP A 144 6.71 0.46 -4.43
CA ASP A 144 5.37 0.85 -4.84
C ASP A 144 5.27 2.39 -4.82
N PRO A 145 5.24 3.05 -6.00
CA PRO A 145 5.17 4.50 -6.11
C PRO A 145 3.79 5.10 -5.82
N ALA A 146 2.80 4.31 -5.47
CA ALA A 146 1.47 4.70 -5.01
C ALA A 146 1.00 3.73 -3.92
N CYS A 147 1.79 3.60 -2.84
CA CYS A 147 1.73 2.45 -1.95
C CYS A 147 0.46 2.35 -1.11
N GLY A 148 -0.33 3.43 -0.99
CA GLY A 148 -1.55 3.41 -0.19
C GLY A 148 -1.27 2.95 1.23
N THR A 149 -1.83 1.80 1.62
CA THR A 149 -1.60 1.15 2.91
C THR A 149 -0.49 0.09 2.91
N ALA A 150 0.29 0.01 1.84
CA ALA A 150 1.40 -0.90 1.63
C ALA A 150 1.04 -2.39 1.41
N GLY A 151 -0.16 -2.70 0.92
CA GLY A 151 -0.57 -4.09 0.72
C GLY A 151 0.36 -4.91 -0.19
N PHE A 152 0.90 -4.33 -1.28
CA PHE A 152 1.93 -4.99 -2.08
C PHE A 152 3.23 -5.18 -1.31
N LEU A 153 3.68 -4.14 -0.62
CA LEU A 153 4.98 -4.17 0.06
C LEU A 153 4.97 -5.13 1.26
N THR A 154 3.87 -5.24 2.01
CA THR A 154 3.75 -6.25 3.07
C THR A 154 3.87 -7.65 2.50
N LYS A 155 3.14 -7.94 1.41
CA LYS A 155 3.21 -9.26 0.77
C LYS A 155 4.59 -9.56 0.16
N VAL A 156 5.27 -8.56 -0.42
CA VAL A 156 6.66 -8.70 -0.88
C VAL A 156 7.59 -9.04 0.29
N GLY A 157 7.43 -8.36 1.43
CA GLY A 157 8.23 -8.65 2.62
C GLY A 157 8.06 -10.08 3.13
N ASP A 158 6.85 -10.64 3.04
CA ASP A 158 6.56 -12.01 3.43
C ASP A 158 7.27 -13.04 2.54
N VAL A 159 7.31 -12.82 1.22
CA VAL A 159 7.86 -13.80 0.25
C VAL A 159 9.34 -13.57 -0.08
N ALA A 160 9.84 -12.34 0.08
CA ALA A 160 11.21 -11.94 -0.24
C ALA A 160 11.82 -11.07 0.89
N PRO A 161 12.04 -11.62 2.10
CA PRO A 161 12.37 -10.83 3.30
C PRO A 161 13.73 -10.12 3.25
N LEU A 162 14.57 -10.43 2.26
CA LEU A 162 15.87 -9.77 2.07
C LEU A 162 15.82 -8.54 1.16
N THR A 163 14.65 -8.20 0.63
CA THR A 163 14.48 -7.01 -0.20
C THR A 163 14.40 -5.73 0.63
N SER A 164 14.83 -4.61 0.04
CA SER A 164 14.57 -3.28 0.60
C SER A 164 13.24 -2.77 0.04
N LEU A 165 12.29 -2.45 0.91
CA LEU A 165 10.95 -2.02 0.51
C LEU A 165 10.87 -0.49 0.49
N LEU A 166 10.38 0.09 -0.60
CA LEU A 166 10.18 1.53 -0.75
C LEU A 166 8.72 1.83 -1.09
N GLY A 167 8.02 2.52 -0.21
CA GLY A 167 6.69 3.08 -0.46
C GLY A 167 6.75 4.58 -0.71
N LEU A 168 6.09 5.06 -1.76
CA LEU A 168 5.90 6.48 -2.01
C LEU A 168 4.39 6.77 -1.98
N GLU A 169 3.97 7.74 -1.17
CA GLU A 169 2.56 8.07 -0.96
C GLU A 169 2.37 9.58 -0.92
N VAL A 170 1.28 10.09 -1.50
CA VAL A 170 0.95 11.51 -1.49
C VAL A 170 0.31 11.94 -0.17
N ASP A 171 -0.45 11.06 0.45
CA ASP A 171 -1.16 11.30 1.71
C ASP A 171 -0.27 10.94 2.90
N GLU A 172 0.03 11.93 3.76
CA GLU A 172 0.90 11.74 4.93
C GLU A 172 0.33 10.73 5.93
N ARG A 173 -1.01 10.69 6.09
CA ARG A 173 -1.67 9.72 6.98
C ARG A 173 -1.51 8.30 6.45
N LEU A 174 -1.73 8.10 5.14
CA LEU A 174 -1.54 6.78 4.54
C LEU A 174 -0.09 6.32 4.58
N ALA A 175 0.87 7.22 4.38
CA ALA A 175 2.28 6.91 4.55
C ALA A 175 2.60 6.44 5.99
N TRP A 176 1.96 7.05 6.99
CA TRP A 176 2.03 6.59 8.38
C TRP A 176 1.40 5.20 8.55
N VAL A 177 0.18 5.00 8.05
CA VAL A 177 -0.53 3.71 8.10
C VAL A 177 0.27 2.62 7.41
N SER A 178 0.85 2.91 6.24
CA SER A 178 1.75 2.00 5.51
C SER A 178 2.96 1.58 6.33
N SER A 179 3.60 2.55 6.99
CA SER A 179 4.77 2.28 7.84
C SER A 179 4.39 1.36 9.01
N LEU A 180 3.24 1.63 9.63
CA LEU A 180 2.77 0.80 10.75
C LEU A 180 2.35 -0.59 10.27
N ASN A 181 1.72 -0.70 9.10
CA ASN A 181 1.37 -1.99 8.51
C ASN A 181 2.61 -2.85 8.27
N LEU A 182 3.65 -2.29 7.66
CA LEU A 182 4.93 -2.97 7.46
C LEU A 182 5.58 -3.42 8.78
N LEU A 183 5.56 -2.56 9.83
CA LEU A 183 6.08 -2.91 11.16
C LEU A 183 5.29 -4.06 11.81
N ILE A 184 3.97 -4.05 11.69
CA ILE A 184 3.09 -5.11 12.24
C ILE A 184 3.38 -6.44 11.55
N HIS A 185 3.63 -6.43 10.25
CA HIS A 185 4.05 -7.60 9.48
C HIS A 185 5.50 -8.04 9.76
N GLY A 186 6.24 -7.32 10.60
CA GLY A 186 7.61 -7.68 10.99
C GLY A 186 8.67 -7.33 9.96
N ASN A 187 8.39 -6.40 9.07
CA ASN A 187 9.37 -5.93 8.10
C ASN A 187 10.32 -4.93 8.75
N ASP A 188 11.62 -5.16 8.66
CA ASP A 188 12.67 -4.31 9.25
C ASP A 188 13.39 -3.44 8.21
N SER A 189 13.34 -3.82 6.93
CA SER A 189 14.04 -3.16 5.83
C SER A 189 13.08 -2.42 4.90
N PHE A 190 12.50 -1.34 5.39
CA PHE A 190 11.60 -0.52 4.58
C PHE A 190 11.83 0.98 4.77
N THR A 191 11.36 1.73 3.78
CA THR A 191 11.20 3.19 3.84
C THR A 191 9.87 3.56 3.21
N VAL A 192 9.03 4.30 3.93
CA VAL A 192 7.84 4.93 3.37
C VAL A 192 8.02 6.44 3.41
N ARG A 193 7.79 7.09 2.27
CA ARG A 193 7.93 8.54 2.13
C ARG A 193 6.60 9.17 1.80
N ALA A 194 6.16 10.09 2.65
CA ALA A 194 5.09 11.01 2.29
C ALA A 194 5.63 12.08 1.33
N LEU A 195 4.97 12.26 0.20
CA LEU A 195 5.35 13.21 -0.86
C LEU A 195 4.14 14.12 -1.17
N PRO A 196 3.80 15.10 -0.31
CA PRO A 196 2.55 15.85 -0.42
C PRO A 196 2.47 16.71 -1.70
N ASN A 197 3.59 17.02 -2.33
CA ASN A 197 3.64 17.87 -3.52
C ASN A 197 3.56 17.05 -4.83
N GLY A 198 2.45 16.36 -5.02
CA GLY A 198 2.16 15.61 -6.25
C GLY A 198 2.51 14.12 -6.18
N GLY A 199 2.82 13.61 -5.00
CA GLY A 199 3.17 12.21 -4.82
C GLY A 199 4.46 11.86 -5.57
N SER A 200 4.54 10.62 -6.01
CA SER A 200 5.66 10.14 -6.83
C SER A 200 5.75 10.78 -8.22
N LEU A 201 4.69 11.46 -8.69
CA LEU A 201 4.73 12.24 -9.93
C LEU A 201 5.37 13.63 -9.74
N GLY A 202 5.50 14.10 -8.50
CA GLY A 202 6.17 15.36 -8.13
C GLY A 202 7.70 15.27 -8.22
N ASN A 203 8.37 16.39 -7.90
CA ASN A 203 9.84 16.49 -7.98
C ASN A 203 10.56 15.73 -6.86
N GLU A 204 9.87 15.48 -5.76
CA GLU A 204 10.46 14.82 -4.58
C GLU A 204 10.89 13.38 -4.87
N ALA A 205 10.26 12.72 -5.85
CA ALA A 205 10.60 11.38 -6.30
C ALA A 205 11.82 11.31 -7.23
N ASP A 206 12.31 12.44 -7.75
CA ASP A 206 13.40 12.47 -8.74
C ASP A 206 14.71 11.88 -8.18
N SER A 207 14.90 11.92 -6.87
CA SER A 207 16.05 11.32 -6.19
C SER A 207 16.15 9.80 -6.34
N TYR A 208 15.04 9.13 -6.72
CA TYR A 208 14.96 7.68 -6.93
C TYR A 208 15.13 7.27 -8.40
N PHE A 209 15.25 8.18 -9.34
CA PHE A 209 15.39 7.87 -10.76
C PHE A 209 16.57 6.96 -11.04
N GLY A 210 16.31 5.86 -11.78
CA GLY A 210 17.30 4.87 -12.18
C GLY A 210 17.84 3.99 -11.05
N LYS A 211 17.17 3.94 -9.89
CA LYS A 211 17.67 3.24 -8.69
C LYS A 211 16.84 2.03 -8.27
N ILE A 212 15.64 1.85 -8.82
CA ILE A 212 14.69 0.82 -8.39
C ILE A 212 14.88 -0.44 -9.23
N ASP A 213 14.95 -1.58 -8.56
CA ASP A 213 15.13 -2.89 -9.20
C ASP A 213 13.79 -3.45 -9.68
N CYS A 214 12.75 -3.36 -8.86
CA CYS A 214 11.42 -3.87 -9.15
C CYS A 214 10.33 -2.90 -8.69
N ILE A 215 9.27 -2.76 -9.49
CA ILE A 215 8.08 -1.99 -9.12
C ILE A 215 6.87 -2.92 -9.18
N ILE A 216 6.05 -2.90 -8.12
CA ILE A 216 4.72 -3.51 -8.12
C ILE A 216 3.74 -2.44 -7.64
N THR A 217 2.73 -2.12 -8.45
CA THR A 217 1.86 -0.98 -8.13
C THR A 217 0.48 -1.07 -8.76
N ASN A 218 -0.50 -0.52 -8.04
CA ASN A 218 -1.83 -0.21 -8.54
C ASN A 218 -2.06 1.31 -8.47
N PRO A 219 -1.68 2.08 -9.50
CA PRO A 219 -1.88 3.52 -9.51
C PRO A 219 -3.36 3.91 -9.42
N PRO A 220 -3.69 5.11 -8.93
CA PRO A 220 -5.08 5.56 -8.81
C PRO A 220 -5.78 5.62 -10.18
N PHE A 221 -6.96 4.96 -10.24
CA PHE A 221 -7.81 4.93 -11.44
C PHE A 221 -8.64 6.21 -11.61
N GLY A 222 -9.05 6.49 -12.85
CA GLY A 222 -10.18 7.36 -13.19
C GLY A 222 -9.98 8.85 -13.02
N SER A 223 -8.95 9.32 -12.32
CA SER A 223 -8.72 10.75 -12.14
C SER A 223 -7.68 11.29 -13.11
N ASP A 224 -7.96 12.47 -13.65
CA ASP A 224 -7.03 13.20 -14.52
C ASP A 224 -6.12 14.10 -13.66
N TYR A 225 -4.88 14.18 -14.08
CA TYR A 225 -3.94 15.19 -13.62
C TYR A 225 -4.02 16.42 -14.49
N THR A 226 -4.14 17.59 -13.90
CA THR A 226 -4.32 18.87 -14.61
C THR A 226 -3.25 19.91 -14.28
N ASP A 227 -2.38 19.65 -13.30
CA ASP A 227 -1.27 20.52 -12.96
C ASP A 227 -0.25 20.59 -14.11
N ALA A 228 -0.15 21.75 -14.73
CA ALA A 228 0.72 21.97 -15.88
C ALA A 228 2.22 21.79 -15.57
N GLY A 229 2.65 22.09 -14.33
CA GLY A 229 4.03 21.91 -13.90
C GLY A 229 4.42 20.44 -13.89
N ILE A 230 3.53 19.59 -13.38
CA ILE A 230 3.75 18.15 -13.36
C ILE A 230 3.53 17.54 -14.75
N LEU A 231 2.47 17.92 -15.48
CA LEU A 231 2.24 17.41 -16.85
C LEU A 231 3.46 17.62 -17.75
N ASN A 232 4.08 18.80 -17.68
CA ASN A 232 5.24 19.14 -18.53
C ASN A 232 6.52 18.39 -18.14
N LYS A 233 6.57 17.75 -16.98
CA LYS A 233 7.68 16.84 -16.62
C LYS A 233 7.69 15.57 -17.47
N PHE A 234 6.49 15.10 -17.88
CA PHE A 234 6.31 13.83 -18.55
C PHE A 234 6.14 14.02 -20.06
N SER A 235 6.82 13.20 -20.85
CA SER A 235 6.63 13.21 -22.31
C SER A 235 5.20 12.84 -22.70
N LEU A 236 4.56 11.96 -21.90
CA LEU A 236 3.16 11.56 -22.07
C LEU A 236 2.15 12.61 -21.60
N GLY A 237 2.60 13.62 -20.86
CA GLY A 237 1.79 14.74 -20.34
C GLY A 237 2.04 16.07 -21.04
N SER A 238 3.21 16.26 -21.62
CA SER A 238 3.65 17.54 -22.22
C SER A 238 2.71 18.01 -23.34
N GLY A 239 2.33 19.27 -23.28
CA GLY A 239 1.41 19.89 -24.22
C GLY A 239 -0.06 19.49 -24.04
N LYS A 240 -0.41 18.75 -23.01
CA LYS A 240 -1.79 18.35 -22.69
C LYS A 240 -2.34 19.21 -21.56
N THR A 241 -3.64 19.48 -21.56
CA THR A 241 -4.35 20.18 -20.48
C THR A 241 -4.74 19.24 -19.34
N SER A 242 -4.85 17.94 -19.65
CA SER A 242 -5.08 16.88 -18.68
C SER A 242 -4.54 15.55 -19.16
N ARG A 243 -4.20 14.66 -18.23
CA ARG A 243 -3.80 13.29 -18.54
C ARG A 243 -4.20 12.36 -17.39
N ARG A 244 -4.68 11.17 -17.71
CA ARG A 244 -4.98 10.14 -16.69
C ARG A 244 -3.75 9.83 -15.88
N ARG A 245 -3.88 9.76 -14.55
CA ARG A 245 -2.77 9.50 -13.63
C ARG A 245 -2.07 8.20 -13.94
N GLY A 246 -2.80 7.10 -14.14
CA GLY A 246 -2.21 5.80 -14.49
C GLY A 246 -1.28 5.83 -15.69
N ILE A 247 -1.53 6.70 -16.69
CA ILE A 247 -0.64 6.89 -17.86
C ILE A 247 0.69 7.54 -17.44
N LEU A 248 0.63 8.55 -16.56
CA LEU A 248 1.85 9.20 -16.05
C LEU A 248 2.68 8.23 -15.19
N PHE A 249 2.01 7.32 -14.47
CA PHE A 249 2.71 6.28 -13.69
C PHE A 249 3.47 5.28 -14.55
N ILE A 250 3.05 5.03 -15.80
CA ILE A 250 3.84 4.20 -16.73
C ILE A 250 5.19 4.87 -17.04
N GLU A 251 5.19 6.17 -17.34
CA GLU A 251 6.44 6.90 -17.56
C GLU A 251 7.23 7.06 -16.26
N GLN A 252 6.55 7.28 -15.12
CA GLN A 252 7.21 7.36 -13.81
C GLN A 252 7.92 6.05 -13.45
N ALA A 253 7.28 4.89 -13.69
CA ALA A 253 7.92 3.61 -13.49
C ALA A 253 9.20 3.46 -14.34
N TRP A 254 9.15 3.89 -15.60
CA TRP A 254 10.36 3.91 -16.45
C TRP A 254 11.47 4.78 -15.87
N ARG A 255 11.15 5.94 -15.31
CA ARG A 255 12.15 6.84 -14.70
C ARG A 255 12.75 6.28 -13.43
N LEU A 256 11.93 5.69 -12.56
CA LEU A 256 12.35 5.10 -11.30
C LEU A 256 13.22 3.86 -11.49
N LEU A 257 12.86 3.00 -12.44
CA LEU A 257 13.59 1.75 -12.69
C LEU A 257 15.01 1.99 -13.18
N ARG A 258 15.95 1.19 -12.66
CA ARG A 258 17.26 1.04 -13.29
C ARG A 258 17.12 0.29 -14.62
N GLU A 259 18.19 0.27 -15.42
CA GLU A 259 18.23 -0.57 -16.62
C GLU A 259 18.02 -2.04 -16.25
N ASN A 260 17.22 -2.75 -17.05
CA ASN A 260 16.73 -4.10 -16.82
C ASN A 260 15.89 -4.31 -15.54
N GLY A 261 15.50 -3.25 -14.86
CA GLY A 261 14.51 -3.30 -13.77
C GLY A 261 13.13 -3.64 -14.31
N THR A 262 12.29 -4.28 -13.50
CA THR A 262 11.01 -4.84 -13.92
C THR A 262 9.86 -4.13 -13.19
N VAL A 263 8.73 -3.96 -13.89
CA VAL A 263 7.50 -3.40 -13.31
C VAL A 263 6.31 -4.31 -13.59
N ALA A 264 5.50 -4.56 -12.56
CA ALA A 264 4.13 -5.03 -12.68
C ALA A 264 3.20 -3.88 -12.28
N ILE A 265 2.37 -3.43 -13.21
CA ILE A 265 1.48 -2.29 -13.02
C ILE A 265 0.07 -2.65 -13.46
N ILE A 266 -0.91 -2.28 -12.64
CA ILE A 266 -2.33 -2.38 -13.03
C ILE A 266 -2.70 -1.13 -13.82
N ILE A 267 -3.29 -1.31 -14.98
CA ILE A 267 -3.66 -0.25 -15.91
C ILE A 267 -5.12 -0.39 -16.35
N ASP A 268 -5.74 0.73 -16.72
CA ASP A 268 -7.01 0.77 -17.43
C ASP A 268 -6.84 0.13 -18.82
N GLN A 269 -7.73 -0.77 -19.23
CA GLN A 269 -7.69 -1.41 -20.56
C GLN A 269 -7.69 -0.40 -21.70
N GLY A 270 -8.25 0.80 -21.50
CA GLY A 270 -8.18 1.89 -22.46
C GLY A 270 -6.76 2.28 -22.88
N VAL A 271 -5.76 2.01 -22.05
CA VAL A 271 -4.34 2.18 -22.41
C VAL A 271 -3.95 1.27 -23.57
N LEU A 272 -4.44 0.03 -23.57
CA LEU A 272 -4.09 -0.98 -24.57
C LEU A 272 -4.89 -0.87 -25.86
N ASN A 273 -6.15 -0.44 -25.82
CA ASN A 273 -7.07 -0.52 -26.95
C ASN A 273 -7.57 0.83 -27.51
N ALA A 274 -7.61 1.91 -26.72
CA ALA A 274 -8.15 3.19 -27.19
C ALA A 274 -7.20 3.88 -28.18
N GLY A 275 -7.76 4.42 -29.27
CA GLY A 275 -7.00 5.18 -30.28
C GLY A 275 -6.31 6.43 -29.70
N SER A 276 -6.95 7.09 -28.73
CA SER A 276 -6.42 8.27 -28.03
C SER A 276 -5.15 8.01 -27.22
N ASN A 277 -4.82 6.75 -26.93
CA ASN A 277 -3.65 6.32 -26.16
C ASN A 277 -2.55 5.66 -27.02
N LEU A 278 -2.54 5.94 -28.33
CA LEU A 278 -1.49 5.43 -29.23
C LEU A 278 -0.09 5.89 -28.80
N ASP A 279 0.05 7.12 -28.33
CA ASP A 279 1.28 7.69 -27.82
C ASP A 279 1.83 6.89 -26.62
N VAL A 280 0.96 6.40 -25.74
CA VAL A 280 1.34 5.57 -24.59
C VAL A 280 1.89 4.21 -25.06
N ARG A 281 1.20 3.56 -26.00
CA ARG A 281 1.67 2.27 -26.55
C ARG A 281 3.01 2.43 -27.29
N GLN A 282 3.19 3.52 -28.03
CA GLN A 282 4.47 3.85 -28.67
C GLN A 282 5.58 4.08 -27.64
N PHE A 283 5.28 4.77 -26.51
CA PHE A 283 6.21 4.96 -25.41
C PHE A 283 6.62 3.61 -24.81
N ILE A 284 5.64 2.75 -24.48
CA ILE A 284 5.90 1.41 -23.94
C ILE A 284 6.81 0.60 -24.87
N LEU A 285 6.45 0.49 -26.15
CA LEU A 285 7.22 -0.28 -27.14
C LEU A 285 8.64 0.25 -27.36
N LYS A 286 8.85 1.55 -27.13
CA LYS A 286 10.15 2.19 -27.29
C LYS A 286 11.07 1.97 -26.09
N HIS A 287 10.51 1.85 -24.88
CA HIS A 287 11.27 1.91 -23.65
C HIS A 287 11.26 0.61 -22.82
N PHE A 288 10.31 -0.28 -23.13
CA PHE A 288 10.14 -1.52 -22.37
C PHE A 288 10.09 -2.75 -23.28
N LYS A 289 10.57 -3.87 -22.73
CA LYS A 289 10.22 -5.22 -23.18
C LYS A 289 8.92 -5.61 -22.48
N ILE A 290 7.90 -6.00 -23.22
CA ILE A 290 6.63 -6.45 -22.66
C ILE A 290 6.76 -7.94 -22.35
N LEU A 291 6.67 -8.32 -21.10
CA LEU A 291 6.80 -9.69 -20.63
C LEU A 291 5.43 -10.39 -20.58
N ALA A 292 4.43 -9.72 -20.00
CA ALA A 292 3.08 -10.25 -19.91
C ALA A 292 2.00 -9.16 -19.97
N VAL A 293 0.82 -9.54 -20.47
CA VAL A 293 -0.43 -8.78 -20.41
C VAL A 293 -1.51 -9.72 -19.91
N ILE A 294 -2.12 -9.41 -18.77
CA ILE A 294 -3.10 -10.26 -18.12
C ILE A 294 -4.37 -9.44 -17.87
N ASP A 295 -5.44 -9.74 -18.58
CA ASP A 295 -6.72 -9.09 -18.41
C ASP A 295 -7.42 -9.58 -17.14
N LEU A 296 -7.94 -8.64 -16.35
CA LEU A 296 -8.74 -8.92 -15.16
C LEU A 296 -10.24 -8.80 -15.49
N PRO A 297 -11.11 -9.57 -14.81
CA PRO A 297 -12.55 -9.43 -14.96
C PRO A 297 -13.03 -8.06 -14.45
N ASP A 298 -14.14 -7.55 -15.01
CA ASP A 298 -14.70 -6.24 -14.62
C ASP A 298 -15.10 -6.17 -13.13
N THR A 299 -15.31 -7.33 -12.51
CA THR A 299 -15.62 -7.45 -11.07
C THR A 299 -14.39 -7.35 -10.17
N ALA A 300 -13.17 -7.37 -10.72
CA ALA A 300 -11.93 -7.47 -9.93
C ALA A 300 -11.79 -6.39 -8.86
N PHE A 301 -12.24 -5.16 -9.12
CA PHE A 301 -12.16 -4.02 -8.21
C PHE A 301 -13.51 -3.59 -7.63
N MET A 302 -14.60 -4.32 -7.91
CA MET A 302 -15.90 -3.99 -7.31
C MET A 302 -15.89 -4.28 -5.80
N PRO A 303 -16.69 -3.57 -5.00
CA PRO A 303 -17.59 -2.45 -5.37
C PRO A 303 -16.87 -1.10 -5.54
N TYR A 304 -15.57 -1.03 -5.32
CA TYR A 304 -14.82 0.23 -5.25
C TYR A 304 -14.65 0.91 -6.61
N ALA A 305 -14.39 0.14 -7.65
CA ALA A 305 -14.27 0.65 -9.01
C ALA A 305 -14.90 -0.33 -10.01
N ASN A 306 -15.68 0.24 -10.94
CA ASN A 306 -16.16 -0.48 -12.10
C ASN A 306 -15.27 -0.13 -13.31
N VAL A 307 -14.07 -0.71 -13.34
CA VAL A 307 -13.05 -0.40 -14.34
C VAL A 307 -12.51 -1.70 -14.91
N SER A 308 -12.61 -1.87 -16.22
CA SER A 308 -11.90 -2.93 -16.94
C SER A 308 -10.40 -2.66 -16.86
N SER A 309 -9.66 -3.57 -16.29
CA SER A 309 -8.23 -3.39 -16.02
C SER A 309 -7.40 -4.58 -16.47
N SER A 310 -6.12 -4.35 -16.67
CA SER A 310 -5.13 -5.37 -17.02
C SER A 310 -3.87 -5.20 -16.18
N ILE A 311 -3.21 -6.30 -15.86
CA ILE A 311 -1.85 -6.29 -15.30
C ILE A 311 -0.88 -6.28 -16.48
N LEU A 312 0.02 -5.30 -16.50
CA LEU A 312 1.08 -5.19 -17.49
C LEU A 312 2.43 -5.40 -16.82
N ILE A 313 3.15 -6.45 -17.25
CA ILE A 313 4.50 -6.76 -16.76
C ILE A 313 5.49 -6.39 -17.84
N MET A 314 6.44 -5.52 -17.48
CA MET A 314 7.41 -4.96 -18.41
C MET A 314 8.80 -4.88 -17.79
N GLN A 315 9.83 -4.98 -18.62
CA GLN A 315 11.22 -4.75 -18.21
C GLN A 315 11.77 -3.51 -18.93
N LYS A 316 12.36 -2.58 -18.19
CA LYS A 316 13.04 -1.42 -18.78
C LYS A 316 14.22 -1.87 -19.65
N ALA A 317 14.24 -1.44 -20.90
CA ALA A 317 15.30 -1.80 -21.81
C ALA A 317 16.59 -1.01 -21.56
N ALA A 318 17.73 -1.67 -21.66
CA ALA A 318 19.06 -1.07 -21.59
C ALA A 318 19.57 -0.69 -23.00
N GLY A 319 18.76 -0.02 -23.80
CA GLY A 319 19.13 0.36 -25.18
C GLY A 319 18.00 0.09 -26.18
N LYS A 320 18.35 -0.36 -27.41
CA LYS A 320 17.33 -0.67 -28.43
C LYS A 320 16.46 -1.83 -27.98
N VAL A 321 15.14 -1.61 -27.99
CA VAL A 321 14.17 -2.63 -27.56
C VAL A 321 13.99 -3.66 -28.68
N GLU A 322 14.28 -4.91 -28.35
CA GLU A 322 13.83 -6.09 -29.08
C GLU A 322 12.76 -6.77 -28.22
N GLN A 323 11.55 -6.88 -28.76
CA GLN A 323 10.43 -7.43 -28.01
C GLN A 323 10.58 -8.95 -27.86
N PRO A 324 10.48 -9.51 -26.64
CA PRO A 324 10.47 -10.95 -26.43
C PRO A 324 9.13 -11.55 -26.82
N LEU A 325 9.01 -12.87 -26.69
CA LEU A 325 7.68 -13.50 -26.65
C LEU A 325 6.93 -12.95 -25.43
N THR A 326 5.75 -12.40 -25.67
CA THR A 326 4.88 -11.83 -24.64
C THR A 326 3.84 -12.85 -24.21
N PHE A 327 3.68 -13.08 -22.93
CA PHE A 327 2.61 -13.91 -22.39
C PHE A 327 1.30 -13.12 -22.36
N PHE A 328 0.22 -13.72 -22.86
CA PHE A 328 -1.12 -13.15 -22.81
C PHE A 328 -2.07 -14.10 -22.08
N ALA A 329 -2.79 -13.57 -21.10
CA ALA A 329 -3.82 -14.29 -20.37
C ALA A 329 -5.06 -13.41 -20.13
N LYS A 330 -6.18 -14.07 -19.84
CA LYS A 330 -7.41 -13.41 -19.44
C LYS A 330 -8.01 -14.21 -18.27
N SER A 331 -8.07 -13.58 -17.11
CA SER A 331 -8.77 -14.12 -15.95
C SER A 331 -10.30 -13.97 -16.12
N GLN A 332 -11.05 -15.00 -15.78
CA GLN A 332 -12.52 -14.99 -15.74
C GLN A 332 -13.04 -14.68 -14.34
N SER A 333 -12.27 -15.05 -13.31
CA SER A 333 -12.60 -14.82 -11.92
C SER A 333 -11.34 -14.69 -11.05
N VAL A 334 -11.31 -13.67 -10.22
CA VAL A 334 -10.25 -13.46 -9.23
C VAL A 334 -10.63 -13.96 -7.83
N GLY A 335 -11.67 -14.77 -7.71
CA GLY A 335 -12.16 -15.27 -6.41
C GLY A 335 -12.94 -14.22 -5.62
N ARG A 336 -13.55 -13.22 -6.29
CA ARG A 336 -14.23 -12.10 -5.64
C ARG A 336 -15.60 -11.84 -6.29
N LYS A 337 -16.61 -11.59 -5.45
CA LYS A 337 -17.94 -11.17 -5.85
C LYS A 337 -18.00 -9.65 -6.10
N SER A 338 -19.02 -9.22 -6.82
CA SER A 338 -19.24 -7.80 -7.12
C SER A 338 -19.53 -6.92 -5.90
N ASN A 339 -19.95 -7.50 -4.78
CA ASN A 339 -20.17 -6.81 -3.50
C ASN A 339 -18.87 -6.70 -2.66
N GLY A 340 -17.77 -7.30 -3.12
CA GLY A 340 -16.47 -7.26 -2.46
C GLY A 340 -16.16 -8.45 -1.56
N ASP A 341 -17.11 -9.35 -1.35
CA ASP A 341 -16.89 -10.57 -0.59
C ASP A 341 -16.11 -11.60 -1.40
N ASP A 342 -15.48 -12.55 -0.70
CA ASP A 342 -14.84 -13.68 -1.34
C ASP A 342 -15.88 -14.57 -2.05
N ASP A 343 -15.55 -15.00 -3.25
CA ASP A 343 -16.34 -15.97 -4.01
C ASP A 343 -15.80 -17.37 -3.73
N ILE A 344 -16.46 -18.06 -2.80
CA ILE A 344 -16.04 -19.38 -2.31
C ILE A 344 -16.84 -20.47 -3.02
N VAL A 345 -16.14 -21.47 -3.54
CA VAL A 345 -16.68 -22.73 -4.06
C VAL A 345 -16.26 -23.87 -3.14
N TYR A 346 -17.07 -24.90 -3.08
CA TYR A 346 -16.82 -26.09 -2.26
C TYR A 346 -16.54 -27.29 -3.15
N SER A 347 -15.45 -28.01 -2.85
CA SER A 347 -15.15 -29.28 -3.50
C SER A 347 -16.21 -30.34 -3.16
N ASN A 348 -16.20 -31.45 -3.89
CA ASN A 348 -17.05 -32.61 -3.58
C ASN A 348 -16.84 -33.21 -2.16
N THR A 349 -15.68 -32.88 -1.54
CA THR A 349 -15.34 -33.28 -0.16
C THR A 349 -15.73 -32.22 0.87
N GLY A 350 -16.33 -31.09 0.44
CA GLY A 350 -16.75 -30.00 1.30
C GLY A 350 -15.63 -28.99 1.66
N SER A 351 -14.44 -29.12 1.09
CA SER A 351 -13.34 -28.17 1.32
C SER A 351 -13.60 -26.86 0.57
N PRO A 352 -13.53 -25.70 1.23
CA PRO A 352 -13.67 -24.39 0.57
C PRO A 352 -12.42 -24.02 -0.22
N SER A 353 -12.62 -23.37 -1.37
CA SER A 353 -11.57 -22.71 -2.14
C SER A 353 -12.13 -21.44 -2.79
N LEU A 354 -11.27 -20.50 -3.16
CA LEU A 354 -11.69 -19.34 -3.95
C LEU A 354 -12.10 -19.80 -5.35
N ASN A 355 -13.18 -19.22 -5.89
CA ASN A 355 -13.55 -19.33 -7.28
C ASN A 355 -12.63 -18.43 -8.13
N SER A 356 -11.38 -18.81 -8.26
CA SER A 356 -10.34 -18.05 -8.94
C SER A 356 -9.66 -18.90 -10.00
N ASP A 357 -9.35 -18.31 -11.13
CA ASP A 357 -8.47 -18.87 -12.17
C ASP A 357 -7.07 -18.25 -12.16
N LEU A 358 -6.82 -17.38 -11.17
CA LEU A 358 -5.45 -16.97 -10.84
C LEU A 358 -4.77 -18.12 -10.09
N PRO A 359 -3.49 -18.44 -10.39
CA PRO A 359 -2.73 -19.38 -9.60
C PRO A 359 -2.68 -18.98 -8.13
N ASP A 360 -2.68 -19.99 -7.25
CA ASP A 360 -2.50 -19.81 -5.82
C ASP A 360 -1.08 -19.36 -5.48
#